data_2cd5a66422d79befb9abd78cdefd37ae
#
_entry.id   2cd5a66422d79befb9abd78cdefd37ae
#
_cell.length_a   1.000
_cell.length_b   1.000
_cell.length_c   1.000
_cell.angle_alpha   90.00
_cell.angle_beta   90.00
_cell.angle_gamma   90.00
#
_symmetry.space_group_name_H-M   'P 1'
#
loop_
_entity.id
_entity.type
_entity.pdbx_description
1 polymer ?
#
loop_
_entity_poly.entity_id
_entity_poly.type
_entity_poly.pdbx_seq_one_letter_code
_entity_poly.pdbx_strand_id
1 'polypeptide(L)'
;MFVPPGLEGRPVPVVLEFHGLGSDGPGQAGLSGYAALALREGFAVVSPTGPPAAGDTANSWELVQFDDADRDDVAMVRTLVDQVAQDVCVDRSRVYATGLSNGGYFSARLACEAADLVAAVVAVAAISHPDGCVPSRPVPVMAIHGTADAIVPFDGSGESALLTDDMGPAVRAAFSVFFEQVMPDELAEFATGAGCASVVDEQVGPDTSLRRYTDCDGGVEMRFYTVRDGGHTWPGSPLAALLAPTLGYATTDIDATVDGWAFMSGYAIPR
;
A
#
# COMPACT_ATOMS: atom_id res chain seq x y z
N MET A 1 16.83 -3.48 -4.10
CA MET A 1 16.28 -3.52 -5.48
C MET A 1 16.54 -4.88 -6.10
N PHE A 2 15.55 -5.43 -6.80
CA PHE A 2 15.63 -6.66 -7.57
C PHE A 2 15.23 -6.36 -9.03
N VAL A 3 16.06 -6.74 -9.99
CA VAL A 3 15.80 -6.59 -11.42
C VAL A 3 15.97 -7.97 -12.06
N PRO A 4 14.92 -8.54 -12.68
CA PRO A 4 15.05 -9.80 -13.41
C PRO A 4 16.08 -9.71 -14.54
N PRO A 5 16.82 -10.78 -14.81
CA PRO A 5 17.74 -10.82 -15.97
C PRO A 5 16.97 -10.73 -17.30
N GLY A 6 17.60 -10.18 -18.31
CA GLY A 6 17.04 -10.08 -19.67
C GLY A 6 16.11 -8.88 -19.89
N LEU A 7 16.13 -7.90 -18.98
CA LEU A 7 15.38 -6.64 -19.12
C LEU A 7 16.25 -5.46 -19.61
N GLU A 8 17.52 -5.71 -19.89
CA GLU A 8 18.47 -4.68 -20.30
C GLU A 8 18.01 -3.96 -21.58
N GLY A 9 18.08 -2.64 -21.57
CA GLY A 9 17.77 -1.80 -22.74
C GLY A 9 16.27 -1.70 -23.11
N ARG A 10 15.38 -2.24 -22.28
CA ARG A 10 13.92 -2.11 -22.47
C ARG A 10 13.31 -1.26 -21.35
N PRO A 11 12.28 -0.44 -21.63
CA PRO A 11 11.52 0.21 -20.57
C PRO A 11 10.87 -0.82 -19.65
N VAL A 12 11.17 -0.75 -18.34
CA VAL A 12 10.78 -1.72 -17.31
C VAL A 12 9.81 -1.07 -16.34
N PRO A 13 8.62 -1.67 -16.07
CA PRO A 13 7.78 -1.25 -14.97
C PRO A 13 8.49 -1.43 -13.64
N VAL A 14 8.17 -0.59 -12.65
CA VAL A 14 8.76 -0.65 -11.31
C VAL A 14 7.66 -0.76 -10.26
N VAL A 15 7.77 -1.71 -9.34
CA VAL A 15 6.98 -1.80 -8.13
C VAL A 15 7.83 -1.32 -6.96
N LEU A 16 7.37 -0.26 -6.30
CA LEU A 16 7.91 0.23 -5.04
C LEU A 16 7.11 -0.45 -3.92
N GLU A 17 7.78 -1.18 -3.03
CA GLU A 17 7.10 -1.85 -1.92
C GLU A 17 7.60 -1.32 -0.57
N PHE A 18 6.67 -0.81 0.23
CA PHE A 18 6.94 -0.11 1.49
C PHE A 18 6.61 -0.99 2.69
N HIS A 19 7.55 -1.12 3.62
CA HIS A 19 7.42 -1.96 4.80
C HIS A 19 6.49 -1.37 5.87
N GLY A 20 6.00 -2.22 6.76
CA GLY A 20 5.27 -1.80 7.95
C GLY A 20 6.17 -1.18 9.03
N LEU A 21 5.57 -0.52 10.02
CA LEU A 21 6.27 0.11 11.14
C LEU A 21 7.27 -0.87 11.80
N GLY A 22 8.50 -0.42 12.02
CA GLY A 22 9.57 -1.19 12.67
C GLY A 22 10.22 -2.27 11.81
N SER A 23 9.74 -2.47 10.57
CA SER A 23 10.34 -3.41 9.61
C SER A 23 11.40 -2.70 8.74
N ASP A 24 11.78 -3.33 7.63
CA ASP A 24 12.74 -2.81 6.66
C ASP A 24 12.44 -3.33 5.24
N GLY A 25 13.19 -2.85 4.26
CA GLY A 25 13.02 -3.25 2.85
C GLY A 25 13.19 -4.77 2.63
N PRO A 26 14.27 -5.42 3.14
CA PRO A 26 14.41 -6.87 3.09
C PRO A 26 13.25 -7.64 3.73
N GLY A 27 12.72 -7.17 4.86
CA GLY A 27 11.55 -7.74 5.52
C GLY A 27 10.32 -7.68 4.63
N GLN A 28 10.05 -6.54 4.00
CA GLN A 28 8.94 -6.38 3.07
C GLN A 28 9.10 -7.26 1.82
N ALA A 29 10.30 -7.32 1.24
CA ALA A 29 10.57 -8.17 0.09
C ALA A 29 10.36 -9.66 0.39
N GLY A 30 10.75 -10.11 1.59
CA GLY A 30 10.50 -11.47 2.08
C GLY A 30 9.02 -11.75 2.33
N LEU A 31 8.28 -10.75 2.83
CA LEU A 31 6.85 -10.87 3.11
C LEU A 31 6.02 -10.96 1.83
N SER A 32 6.23 -10.04 0.90
CA SER A 32 5.42 -9.92 -0.32
C SER A 32 5.73 -10.99 -1.36
N GLY A 33 7.02 -11.36 -1.50
CA GLY A 33 7.47 -12.27 -2.55
C GLY A 33 7.41 -11.70 -3.98
N TYR A 34 7.29 -10.38 -4.14
CA TYR A 34 7.24 -9.73 -5.47
C TYR A 34 8.42 -10.09 -6.37
N ALA A 35 9.62 -10.35 -5.82
CA ALA A 35 10.77 -10.73 -6.61
C ALA A 35 10.55 -12.03 -7.42
N ALA A 36 9.83 -13.01 -6.86
CA ALA A 36 9.48 -14.25 -7.56
C ALA A 36 8.46 -14.01 -8.68
N LEU A 37 7.51 -13.09 -8.49
CA LEU A 37 6.57 -12.67 -9.52
C LEU A 37 7.28 -11.88 -10.63
N ALA A 38 8.16 -10.97 -10.26
CA ALA A 38 8.92 -10.14 -11.19
C ALA A 38 9.74 -10.96 -12.20
N LEU A 39 10.28 -12.11 -11.78
CA LEU A 39 10.96 -13.05 -12.69
C LEU A 39 10.07 -13.57 -13.82
N ARG A 40 8.75 -13.69 -13.58
CA ARG A 40 7.79 -14.20 -14.56
C ARG A 40 7.20 -13.08 -15.42
N GLU A 41 6.92 -11.94 -14.80
CA GLU A 41 6.15 -10.87 -15.41
C GLU A 41 7.02 -9.75 -16.02
N GLY A 42 8.31 -9.68 -15.64
CA GLY A 42 9.28 -8.75 -16.25
C GLY A 42 9.16 -7.30 -15.76
N PHE A 43 9.11 -7.08 -14.47
CA PHE A 43 9.18 -5.77 -13.81
C PHE A 43 10.30 -5.72 -12.76
N ALA A 44 10.75 -4.55 -12.37
CA ALA A 44 11.70 -4.36 -11.29
C ALA A 44 10.98 -4.14 -9.94
N VAL A 45 11.58 -4.58 -8.85
CA VAL A 45 11.08 -4.38 -7.48
C VAL A 45 12.08 -3.56 -6.68
N VAL A 46 11.60 -2.54 -6.00
CA VAL A 46 12.41 -1.68 -5.13
C VAL A 46 11.76 -1.64 -3.75
N SER A 47 12.48 -2.15 -2.76
CA SER A 47 12.03 -2.26 -1.37
C SER A 47 12.93 -1.37 -0.50
N PRO A 48 12.68 -0.06 -0.43
CA PRO A 48 13.48 0.84 0.39
C PRO A 48 13.24 0.59 1.87
N THR A 49 14.20 0.98 2.70
CA THR A 49 14.01 1.08 4.15
C THR A 49 13.78 2.55 4.50
N GLY A 50 12.62 2.84 5.08
CA GLY A 50 12.30 4.17 5.60
C GLY A 50 13.14 4.48 6.83
N PRO A 51 13.55 5.74 7.04
CA PRO A 51 14.26 6.13 8.25
C PRO A 51 13.33 6.09 9.47
N PRO A 52 13.87 5.97 10.68
CA PRO A 52 13.07 6.16 11.88
C PRO A 52 12.55 7.60 11.96
N ALA A 53 11.39 7.79 12.58
CA ALA A 53 10.88 9.13 12.91
C ALA A 53 11.82 9.84 13.90
N ALA A 54 11.80 11.16 13.91
CA ALA A 54 12.63 11.95 14.82
C ALA A 54 12.35 11.55 16.29
N GLY A 55 13.41 11.14 17.00
CA GLY A 55 13.33 10.68 18.40
C GLY A 55 12.87 9.23 18.57
N ASP A 56 12.66 8.48 17.48
CA ASP A 56 12.33 7.05 17.49
C ASP A 56 13.49 6.21 16.96
N THR A 57 13.42 4.90 17.16
CA THR A 57 14.35 3.90 16.61
C THR A 57 13.68 2.97 15.59
N ALA A 58 12.36 3.01 15.49
CA ALA A 58 11.58 2.19 14.57
C ALA A 58 11.53 2.82 13.17
N ASN A 59 11.95 2.07 12.16
CA ASN A 59 11.81 2.48 10.77
C ASN A 59 10.33 2.70 10.44
N SER A 60 10.02 3.78 9.72
CA SER A 60 8.64 4.15 9.40
C SER A 60 8.56 4.98 8.13
N TRP A 61 7.36 5.18 7.62
CA TRP A 61 7.01 6.13 6.58
C TRP A 61 6.20 7.25 7.19
N GLU A 62 6.44 8.46 6.72
CA GLU A 62 5.66 9.63 7.09
C GLU A 62 4.25 9.54 6.50
N LEU A 63 3.23 9.54 7.35
CA LEU A 63 1.83 9.36 6.94
C LEU A 63 1.10 10.67 6.68
N VAL A 64 1.51 11.72 7.35
CA VAL A 64 1.03 13.10 7.19
C VAL A 64 2.25 14.02 7.13
N GLN A 65 2.13 15.11 6.39
CA GLN A 65 3.18 16.12 6.40
C GLN A 65 3.13 16.83 7.75
N PHE A 66 3.99 16.41 8.67
CA PHE A 66 4.24 17.18 9.90
C PHE A 66 5.10 18.40 9.52
N ASP A 67 4.91 19.51 10.25
CA ASP A 67 5.75 20.73 10.11
C ASP A 67 7.24 20.48 10.50
N ASP A 68 7.68 19.24 10.56
CA ASP A 68 9.08 18.87 10.73
C ASP A 68 9.76 19.03 9.36
N ALA A 69 10.33 20.22 9.15
CA ALA A 69 10.89 20.69 7.89
C ALA A 69 12.04 19.83 7.32
N ASP A 70 12.44 18.77 8.04
CA ASP A 70 13.62 17.97 7.71
C ASP A 70 13.28 16.61 7.06
N ARG A 71 11.99 16.22 6.97
CA ARG A 71 11.58 14.94 6.37
C ARG A 71 10.49 15.12 5.33
N ASP A 72 10.71 14.58 4.14
CA ASP A 72 9.74 14.50 3.04
C ASP A 72 9.91 13.14 2.33
N ASP A 73 9.17 12.14 2.76
CA ASP A 73 9.26 10.79 2.20
C ASP A 73 8.71 10.74 0.76
N VAL A 74 7.80 11.63 0.40
CA VAL A 74 7.30 11.73 -0.99
C VAL A 74 8.40 12.23 -1.92
N ALA A 75 9.15 13.28 -1.53
CA ALA A 75 10.30 13.76 -2.27
C ALA A 75 11.45 12.73 -2.32
N MET A 76 11.63 11.96 -1.22
CA MET A 76 12.59 10.86 -1.19
C MET A 76 12.22 9.79 -2.22
N VAL A 77 10.94 9.40 -2.35
CA VAL A 77 10.49 8.42 -3.35
C VAL A 77 10.73 8.91 -4.77
N ARG A 78 10.51 10.20 -5.06
CA ARG A 78 10.82 10.81 -6.36
C ARG A 78 12.31 10.66 -6.68
N THR A 79 13.17 11.01 -5.72
CA THR A 79 14.64 10.88 -5.82
C THR A 79 15.04 9.41 -6.01
N LEU A 80 14.40 8.49 -5.30
CA LEU A 80 14.66 7.04 -5.42
C LEU A 80 14.36 6.52 -6.84
N VAL A 81 13.22 6.92 -7.42
CA VAL A 81 12.87 6.54 -8.80
C VAL A 81 13.90 7.11 -9.80
N ASP A 82 14.38 8.33 -9.58
CA ASP A 82 15.43 8.94 -10.41
C ASP A 82 16.78 8.20 -10.29
N GLN A 83 17.13 7.74 -9.09
CA GLN A 83 18.31 6.91 -8.87
C GLN A 83 18.19 5.54 -9.55
N VAL A 84 17.05 4.86 -9.40
CA VAL A 84 16.78 3.58 -10.06
C VAL A 84 16.87 3.72 -11.58
N ALA A 85 16.43 4.86 -12.13
CA ALA A 85 16.48 5.13 -13.57
C ALA A 85 17.91 5.35 -14.12
N GLN A 86 18.91 5.48 -13.26
CA GLN A 86 20.32 5.52 -13.69
C GLN A 86 20.85 4.11 -14.02
N ASP A 87 20.32 3.08 -13.33
CA ASP A 87 20.77 1.69 -13.48
C ASP A 87 19.81 0.84 -14.34
N VAL A 88 18.52 1.22 -14.37
CA VAL A 88 17.45 0.51 -15.07
C VAL A 88 16.74 1.46 -16.03
N CYS A 89 16.43 1.01 -17.24
CA CYS A 89 15.59 1.77 -18.16
C CYS A 89 14.13 1.75 -17.64
N VAL A 90 13.81 2.64 -16.67
CA VAL A 90 12.48 2.70 -16.04
C VAL A 90 11.43 3.19 -17.01
N ASP A 91 10.33 2.47 -17.14
CA ASP A 91 9.11 3.00 -17.74
C ASP A 91 8.40 3.91 -16.73
N ARG A 92 8.65 5.20 -16.83
CA ARG A 92 8.12 6.21 -15.90
C ARG A 92 6.60 6.33 -15.95
N SER A 93 5.94 5.79 -16.96
CA SER A 93 4.48 5.71 -16.99
C SER A 93 3.94 4.52 -16.21
N ARG A 94 4.80 3.58 -15.78
CA ARG A 94 4.43 2.36 -15.08
C ARG A 94 5.26 2.17 -13.80
N VAL A 95 5.20 3.15 -12.92
CA VAL A 95 5.73 3.08 -11.55
C VAL A 95 4.53 2.84 -10.63
N TYR A 96 4.61 1.83 -9.80
CA TYR A 96 3.52 1.40 -8.91
C TYR A 96 3.98 1.43 -7.46
N ALA A 97 3.05 1.63 -6.54
CA ALA A 97 3.32 1.65 -5.11
C ALA A 97 2.47 0.60 -4.39
N THR A 98 3.08 -0.09 -3.43
CA THR A 98 2.38 -1.03 -2.56
C THR A 98 3.04 -1.10 -1.20
N GLY A 99 2.34 -1.59 -0.19
CA GLY A 99 2.92 -1.80 1.14
C GLY A 99 1.95 -2.37 2.13
N LEU A 100 2.50 -2.82 3.26
CA LEU A 100 1.75 -3.35 4.40
C LEU A 100 1.67 -2.30 5.51
N SER A 101 0.50 -2.17 6.17
CA SER A 101 0.38 -1.38 7.40
C SER A 101 0.81 0.08 7.18
N ASN A 102 1.81 0.59 7.92
CA ASN A 102 2.40 1.91 7.69
C ASN A 102 2.81 2.14 6.22
N GLY A 103 3.35 1.09 5.53
CA GLY A 103 3.64 1.14 4.10
C GLY A 103 2.39 1.16 3.21
N GLY A 104 1.27 0.58 3.66
CA GLY A 104 -0.04 0.67 3.00
C GLY A 104 -0.60 2.10 3.07
N TYR A 105 -0.60 2.71 4.25
CA TYR A 105 -0.94 4.12 4.44
C TYR A 105 -0.08 5.03 3.55
N PHE A 106 1.24 4.82 3.56
CA PHE A 106 2.16 5.62 2.75
C PHE A 106 1.92 5.44 1.24
N SER A 107 1.62 4.22 0.80
CA SER A 107 1.25 3.96 -0.59
C SER A 107 -0.02 4.73 -1.00
N ALA A 108 -1.03 4.77 -0.13
CA ALA A 108 -2.24 5.56 -0.34
C ALA A 108 -1.95 7.09 -0.39
N ARG A 109 -1.05 7.58 0.47
CA ARG A 109 -0.56 8.96 0.41
C ARG A 109 0.09 9.29 -0.95
N LEU A 110 0.87 8.38 -1.51
CA LEU A 110 1.47 8.57 -2.85
C LEU A 110 0.41 8.66 -3.96
N ALA A 111 -0.74 7.98 -3.83
CA ALA A 111 -1.85 8.13 -4.78
C ALA A 111 -2.39 9.58 -4.79
N CYS A 112 -2.30 10.29 -3.68
CA CYS A 112 -2.70 11.68 -3.56
C CYS A 112 -1.59 12.65 -3.97
N GLU A 113 -0.43 12.57 -3.33
CA GLU A 113 0.62 13.60 -3.42
C GLU A 113 1.63 13.36 -4.57
N ALA A 114 1.63 12.15 -5.14
CA ALA A 114 2.53 11.75 -6.23
C ALA A 114 1.78 11.10 -7.40
N ALA A 115 0.55 11.58 -7.70
CA ALA A 115 -0.25 11.08 -8.81
C ALA A 115 0.41 11.22 -10.18
N ASP A 116 1.35 12.14 -10.32
CA ASP A 116 2.21 12.31 -11.50
C ASP A 116 3.34 11.27 -11.59
N LEU A 117 3.65 10.57 -10.49
CA LEU A 117 4.71 9.56 -10.40
C LEU A 117 4.17 8.13 -10.37
N VAL A 118 3.11 7.85 -9.58
CA VAL A 118 2.59 6.49 -9.41
C VAL A 118 1.39 6.23 -10.31
N ALA A 119 1.43 5.14 -11.09
CA ALA A 119 0.38 4.78 -12.04
C ALA A 119 -0.83 4.11 -11.36
N ALA A 120 -0.58 3.33 -10.32
CA ALA A 120 -1.60 2.66 -9.49
C ALA A 120 -1.01 2.29 -8.13
N VAL A 121 -1.87 2.03 -7.15
CA VAL A 121 -1.50 1.74 -5.76
C VAL A 121 -2.23 0.51 -5.24
N VAL A 122 -1.53 -0.31 -4.44
CA VAL A 122 -2.11 -1.40 -3.65
C VAL A 122 -1.75 -1.22 -2.17
N ALA A 123 -2.74 -1.04 -1.31
CA ALA A 123 -2.59 -0.85 0.12
C ALA A 123 -3.06 -2.10 0.88
N VAL A 124 -2.21 -2.70 1.70
CA VAL A 124 -2.52 -3.95 2.42
C VAL A 124 -2.51 -3.70 3.92
N ALA A 125 -3.57 -4.15 4.60
CA ALA A 125 -3.80 -4.04 6.05
C ALA A 125 -3.72 -2.61 6.61
N ALA A 126 -3.85 -1.60 5.77
CA ALA A 126 -4.08 -0.20 6.12
C ALA A 126 -4.30 0.62 4.86
N ILE A 127 -5.23 1.57 4.91
CA ILE A 127 -5.44 2.58 3.89
C ILE A 127 -5.93 3.85 4.58
N SER A 128 -5.55 5.03 4.07
CA SER A 128 -6.08 6.32 4.49
C SER A 128 -6.18 7.25 3.29
N HIS A 129 -7.27 7.99 3.23
CA HIS A 129 -7.41 9.11 2.30
C HIS A 129 -6.91 10.38 2.99
N PRO A 130 -5.79 10.97 2.56
CA PRO A 130 -5.25 12.17 3.23
C PRO A 130 -6.24 13.33 3.21
N ASP A 131 -6.36 14.05 4.32
CA ASP A 131 -7.16 15.25 4.41
C ASP A 131 -6.79 16.27 3.32
N GLY A 132 -7.79 16.79 2.62
CA GLY A 132 -7.55 17.75 1.55
C GLY A 132 -6.88 17.17 0.29
N CYS A 133 -6.89 15.86 0.15
CA CYS A 133 -6.36 15.18 -1.03
C CYS A 133 -7.01 15.67 -2.33
N VAL A 134 -6.21 16.26 -3.21
CA VAL A 134 -6.63 16.67 -4.56
C VAL A 134 -5.53 16.25 -5.54
N PRO A 135 -5.51 14.98 -5.95
CA PRO A 135 -4.49 14.48 -6.85
C PRO A 135 -4.57 15.16 -8.23
N SER A 136 -3.44 15.30 -8.90
CA SER A 136 -3.37 15.90 -10.25
C SER A 136 -4.13 15.10 -11.32
N ARG A 137 -4.42 13.84 -11.03
CA ARG A 137 -5.30 12.93 -11.78
C ARG A 137 -5.84 11.85 -10.85
N PRO A 138 -6.98 11.21 -11.16
CA PRO A 138 -7.38 10.00 -10.45
C PRO A 138 -6.31 8.91 -10.56
N VAL A 139 -5.98 8.28 -9.42
CA VAL A 139 -5.06 7.14 -9.36
C VAL A 139 -5.87 5.91 -8.98
N PRO A 140 -5.76 4.79 -9.73
CA PRO A 140 -6.38 3.53 -9.34
C PRO A 140 -5.84 3.04 -8.00
N VAL A 141 -6.72 2.69 -7.07
CA VAL A 141 -6.34 2.21 -5.73
C VAL A 141 -7.02 0.88 -5.45
N MET A 142 -6.25 -0.10 -5.01
CA MET A 142 -6.73 -1.36 -4.46
C MET A 142 -6.36 -1.45 -2.99
N ALA A 143 -7.31 -1.80 -2.14
CA ALA A 143 -7.07 -2.05 -0.72
C ALA A 143 -7.46 -3.49 -0.35
N ILE A 144 -6.73 -4.09 0.59
CA ILE A 144 -7.00 -5.41 1.16
C ILE A 144 -6.94 -5.30 2.67
N HIS A 145 -8.01 -5.68 3.39
CA HIS A 145 -8.03 -5.58 4.85
C HIS A 145 -8.82 -6.73 5.51
N GLY A 146 -8.31 -7.20 6.64
CA GLY A 146 -8.93 -8.23 7.46
C GLY A 146 -9.89 -7.65 8.50
N THR A 147 -11.07 -8.26 8.68
CA THR A 147 -12.08 -7.76 9.64
C THR A 147 -11.72 -8.03 11.10
N ALA A 148 -10.75 -8.92 11.38
CA ALA A 148 -10.23 -9.19 12.72
C ALA A 148 -8.78 -8.69 12.89
N ASP A 149 -8.40 -7.65 12.14
CA ASP A 149 -7.10 -7.00 12.29
C ASP A 149 -7.03 -6.30 13.64
N ALA A 150 -6.19 -6.84 14.56
CA ALA A 150 -6.00 -6.31 15.90
C ALA A 150 -4.95 -5.19 15.97
N ILE A 151 -4.25 -4.91 14.86
CA ILE A 151 -3.19 -3.89 14.79
C ILE A 151 -3.75 -2.60 14.18
N VAL A 152 -4.39 -2.71 13.01
CA VAL A 152 -5.11 -1.60 12.38
C VAL A 152 -6.58 -2.00 12.30
N PRO A 153 -7.46 -1.49 13.20
CA PRO A 153 -8.86 -1.88 13.24
C PRO A 153 -9.57 -1.61 11.92
N PHE A 154 -10.31 -2.60 11.43
CA PHE A 154 -11.09 -2.50 10.20
C PHE A 154 -12.22 -1.46 10.29
N ASP A 155 -12.84 -1.37 11.46
CA ASP A 155 -14.08 -0.63 11.74
C ASP A 155 -13.85 0.75 12.40
N GLY A 156 -12.60 1.17 12.52
CA GLY A 156 -12.25 2.44 13.14
C GLY A 156 -12.57 2.48 14.65
N SER A 157 -12.59 1.35 15.33
CA SER A 157 -12.89 1.27 16.78
C SER A 157 -11.90 2.05 17.66
N GLY A 158 -10.74 2.40 17.14
CA GLY A 158 -9.66 3.03 17.90
C GLY A 158 -8.90 2.05 18.79
N GLU A 159 -9.34 0.78 18.87
CA GLU A 159 -8.70 -0.27 19.65
C GLU A 159 -7.58 -0.95 18.84
N SER A 160 -6.34 -0.80 19.26
CA SER A 160 -5.20 -1.40 18.57
C SER A 160 -4.25 -2.09 19.55
N ALA A 161 -3.75 -3.25 19.17
CA ALA A 161 -2.71 -3.97 19.91
C ALA A 161 -1.38 -3.18 19.99
N LEU A 162 -1.20 -2.15 19.16
CA LEU A 162 -0.04 -1.24 19.25
C LEU A 162 -0.20 -0.18 20.35
N LEU A 163 -1.42 0.09 20.82
CA LEU A 163 -1.68 1.10 21.86
C LEU A 163 -1.47 0.48 23.24
N THR A 164 -0.23 0.43 23.71
CA THR A 164 0.13 -0.11 25.01
C THR A 164 0.02 0.93 26.13
N ASP A 165 -0.15 0.48 27.38
CA ASP A 165 -0.36 1.38 28.53
C ASP A 165 0.86 2.23 28.90
N ASP A 166 2.05 1.83 28.45
CA ASP A 166 3.31 2.55 28.63
C ASP A 166 3.54 3.65 27.58
N MET A 167 2.72 3.72 26.53
CA MET A 167 2.74 4.83 25.58
C MET A 167 2.33 6.14 26.24
N GLY A 168 3.15 7.17 26.05
CA GLY A 168 2.77 8.52 26.45
C GLY A 168 1.52 9.01 25.75
N PRO A 169 0.69 9.87 26.41
CA PRO A 169 -0.61 10.29 25.87
C PRO A 169 -0.53 11.01 24.53
N ALA A 170 0.55 11.75 24.24
CA ALA A 170 0.75 12.44 22.98
C ALA A 170 1.01 11.44 21.82
N VAL A 171 1.80 10.39 22.08
CA VAL A 171 2.07 9.34 21.11
C VAL A 171 0.80 8.54 20.84
N ARG A 172 0.07 8.16 21.89
CA ARG A 172 -1.21 7.48 21.77
C ARG A 172 -2.19 8.29 20.92
N ALA A 173 -2.34 9.59 21.18
CA ALA A 173 -3.23 10.46 20.41
C ALA A 173 -2.82 10.57 18.93
N ALA A 174 -1.53 10.61 18.62
CA ALA A 174 -1.04 10.65 17.24
C ALA A 174 -1.37 9.36 16.45
N PHE A 175 -1.31 8.20 17.11
CA PHE A 175 -1.68 6.93 16.48
C PHE A 175 -3.20 6.71 16.40
N SER A 176 -3.98 7.22 17.38
CA SER A 176 -5.43 7.03 17.42
C SER A 176 -6.13 7.54 16.16
N VAL A 177 -5.66 8.63 15.55
CA VAL A 177 -6.22 9.19 14.31
C VAL A 177 -6.25 8.14 13.19
N PHE A 178 -5.24 7.28 13.09
CA PHE A 178 -5.20 6.22 12.08
C PHE A 178 -6.05 5.00 12.44
N PHE A 179 -6.26 4.75 13.73
CA PHE A 179 -7.03 3.59 14.20
C PHE A 179 -8.52 3.88 14.35
N GLU A 180 -8.93 5.15 14.26
CA GLU A 180 -10.32 5.59 14.20
C GLU A 180 -10.86 5.66 12.77
N GLN A 181 -10.05 5.35 11.77
CA GLN A 181 -10.46 5.33 10.36
C GLN A 181 -11.18 4.02 10.01
N VAL A 182 -12.33 4.12 9.37
CA VAL A 182 -13.09 2.97 8.84
C VAL A 182 -12.52 2.60 7.48
N MET A 183 -11.83 1.49 7.37
CA MET A 183 -11.03 1.14 6.20
C MET A 183 -11.79 1.16 4.87
N PRO A 184 -13.02 0.61 4.76
CA PRO A 184 -13.81 0.74 3.52
C PRO A 184 -14.17 2.17 3.15
N ASP A 185 -14.40 3.05 4.14
CA ASP A 185 -14.79 4.45 3.91
C ASP A 185 -13.59 5.24 3.36
N GLU A 186 -12.38 4.96 3.82
CA GLU A 186 -11.16 5.57 3.29
C GLU A 186 -10.98 5.32 1.77
N LEU A 187 -11.30 4.10 1.29
CA LEU A 187 -11.29 3.85 -0.15
C LEU A 187 -12.46 4.53 -0.86
N ALA A 188 -13.63 4.63 -0.22
CA ALA A 188 -14.79 5.31 -0.79
C ALA A 188 -14.53 6.80 -1.04
N GLU A 189 -13.69 7.45 -0.21
CA GLU A 189 -13.24 8.82 -0.44
C GLU A 189 -12.40 8.94 -1.73
N PHE A 190 -11.47 8.01 -1.98
CA PHE A 190 -10.76 7.95 -3.27
C PHE A 190 -11.72 7.76 -4.44
N ALA A 191 -12.72 6.90 -4.29
CA ALA A 191 -13.73 6.67 -5.34
C ALA A 191 -14.59 7.92 -5.57
N THR A 192 -14.96 8.65 -4.51
CA THR A 192 -15.68 9.91 -4.59
C THR A 192 -14.84 10.98 -5.28
N GLY A 193 -13.58 11.14 -4.90
CA GLY A 193 -12.64 12.08 -5.52
C GLY A 193 -12.36 11.77 -6.98
N ALA A 194 -12.46 10.50 -7.40
CA ALA A 194 -12.33 10.05 -8.78
C ALA A 194 -13.66 10.07 -9.57
N GLY A 195 -14.77 10.56 -9.00
CA GLY A 195 -16.05 10.64 -9.68
C GLY A 195 -16.67 9.29 -10.06
N CYS A 196 -16.39 8.21 -9.32
CA CYS A 196 -16.92 6.89 -9.63
C CYS A 196 -18.44 6.84 -9.53
N ALA A 197 -19.13 6.39 -10.57
CA ALA A 197 -20.59 6.41 -10.67
C ALA A 197 -21.26 5.07 -10.32
N SER A 198 -20.51 3.98 -10.28
CA SER A 198 -21.04 2.62 -10.09
C SER A 198 -20.28 1.88 -8.98
N VAL A 199 -21.04 1.07 -8.21
CA VAL A 199 -20.49 0.18 -7.17
C VAL A 199 -21.00 -1.23 -7.41
N VAL A 200 -20.10 -2.20 -7.36
CA VAL A 200 -20.41 -3.63 -7.50
C VAL A 200 -19.77 -4.41 -6.37
N ASP A 201 -20.57 -5.21 -5.67
CA ASP A 201 -20.10 -6.14 -4.63
C ASP A 201 -20.10 -7.57 -5.17
N GLU A 202 -18.99 -8.28 -4.96
CA GLU A 202 -18.76 -9.65 -5.44
C GLU A 202 -18.23 -10.52 -4.30
N GLN A 203 -18.62 -11.80 -4.27
CA GLN A 203 -17.98 -12.80 -3.40
C GLN A 203 -16.85 -13.45 -4.21
N VAL A 204 -15.61 -13.31 -3.76
CA VAL A 204 -14.42 -13.82 -4.47
C VAL A 204 -14.04 -15.22 -4.01
N GLY A 205 -14.29 -15.51 -2.74
CA GLY A 205 -14.02 -16.82 -2.12
C GLY A 205 -14.86 -17.03 -0.87
N PRO A 206 -14.66 -18.12 -0.11
CA PRO A 206 -15.44 -18.42 1.07
C PRO A 206 -15.42 -17.33 2.15
N ASP A 207 -14.30 -16.64 2.32
CA ASP A 207 -14.10 -15.63 3.35
C ASP A 207 -13.70 -14.24 2.79
N THR A 208 -13.66 -14.07 1.47
CA THR A 208 -13.24 -12.82 0.85
C THR A 208 -14.32 -12.25 -0.07
N SER A 209 -14.71 -11.00 0.17
CA SER A 209 -15.56 -10.21 -0.70
C SER A 209 -14.77 -9.05 -1.32
N LEU A 210 -15.23 -8.61 -2.49
CA LEU A 210 -14.67 -7.50 -3.25
C LEU A 210 -15.75 -6.46 -3.50
N ARG A 211 -15.48 -5.22 -3.12
CA ARG A 211 -16.22 -4.05 -3.57
C ARG A 211 -15.43 -3.32 -4.64
N ARG A 212 -16.07 -3.08 -5.78
CA ARG A 212 -15.50 -2.35 -6.91
C ARG A 212 -16.26 -1.06 -7.14
N TYR A 213 -15.52 0.02 -7.29
CA TYR A 213 -16.03 1.30 -7.74
C TYR A 213 -15.56 1.51 -9.18
N THR A 214 -16.50 1.65 -10.11
CA THR A 214 -16.27 1.71 -11.54
C THR A 214 -16.93 2.94 -12.15
N ASP A 215 -16.77 3.11 -13.46
CA ASP A 215 -17.24 4.30 -14.19
C ASP A 215 -16.69 5.60 -13.58
N CYS A 216 -15.41 5.57 -13.25
CA CYS A 216 -14.69 6.69 -12.66
C CYS A 216 -14.04 7.56 -13.74
N ASP A 217 -13.74 8.81 -13.41
CA ASP A 217 -12.97 9.71 -14.26
C ASP A 217 -11.61 9.11 -14.61
N GLY A 218 -11.15 9.37 -15.84
CA GLY A 218 -9.89 8.81 -16.32
C GLY A 218 -9.87 7.30 -16.55
N GLY A 219 -11.03 6.62 -16.44
CA GLY A 219 -11.16 5.17 -16.65
C GLY A 219 -10.46 4.34 -15.56
N VAL A 220 -10.27 4.90 -14.38
CA VAL A 220 -9.72 4.19 -13.22
C VAL A 220 -10.77 3.34 -12.52
N GLU A 221 -10.35 2.50 -11.58
CA GLU A 221 -11.20 1.68 -10.73
C GLU A 221 -10.62 1.66 -9.32
N MET A 222 -11.51 1.61 -8.31
CA MET A 222 -11.10 1.34 -6.93
C MET A 222 -11.59 -0.03 -6.50
N ARG A 223 -10.78 -0.78 -5.77
CA ARG A 223 -11.10 -2.14 -5.29
C ARG A 223 -10.84 -2.27 -3.81
N PHE A 224 -11.82 -2.75 -3.07
CA PHE A 224 -11.67 -3.09 -1.66
C PHE A 224 -11.93 -4.57 -1.42
N TYR A 225 -10.90 -5.32 -1.05
CA TYR A 225 -11.03 -6.70 -0.61
C TYR A 225 -11.20 -6.74 0.91
N THR A 226 -12.34 -7.25 1.35
CA THR A 226 -12.62 -7.52 2.76
C THR A 226 -12.38 -8.99 3.03
N VAL A 227 -11.45 -9.31 3.93
CA VAL A 227 -11.16 -10.68 4.37
C VAL A 227 -11.85 -10.90 5.72
N ARG A 228 -12.90 -11.73 5.74
CA ARG A 228 -13.62 -12.07 6.97
C ARG A 228 -12.70 -12.84 7.92
N ASP A 229 -12.69 -12.43 9.19
CA ASP A 229 -11.82 -12.95 10.24
C ASP A 229 -10.32 -12.86 9.93
N GLY A 230 -9.95 -12.14 8.86
CA GLY A 230 -8.57 -11.86 8.49
C GLY A 230 -7.88 -10.95 9.50
N GLY A 231 -6.60 -11.21 9.75
CA GLY A 231 -5.75 -10.40 10.63
C GLY A 231 -4.92 -9.38 9.87
N HIS A 232 -3.87 -8.86 10.52
CA HIS A 232 -2.91 -7.89 9.97
C HIS A 232 -1.92 -8.57 9.03
N THR A 233 -2.38 -9.06 7.90
CA THR A 233 -1.64 -10.01 7.08
C THR A 233 -1.48 -9.57 5.63
N TRP A 234 -0.54 -10.21 4.93
CA TRP A 234 -0.37 -10.16 3.49
C TRP A 234 -0.90 -11.47 2.88
N PRO A 235 -2.13 -11.52 2.34
CA PRO A 235 -2.64 -12.72 1.69
C PRO A 235 -1.71 -13.24 0.59
N GLY A 236 -1.50 -14.55 0.55
CA GLY A 236 -0.55 -15.15 -0.40
C GLY A 236 0.93 -15.09 0.02
N SER A 237 1.25 -14.44 1.15
CA SER A 237 2.64 -14.36 1.64
C SER A 237 3.26 -15.76 1.83
N PRO A 238 4.51 -15.98 1.38
CA PRO A 238 5.23 -17.20 1.70
C PRO A 238 5.50 -17.38 3.20
N LEU A 239 5.36 -16.30 3.99
CA LEU A 239 5.53 -16.28 5.44
C LEU A 239 4.20 -16.37 6.21
N ALA A 240 3.04 -16.45 5.52
CA ALA A 240 1.73 -16.38 6.17
C ALA A 240 1.57 -17.37 7.34
N ALA A 241 1.94 -18.65 7.14
CA ALA A 241 1.84 -19.66 8.20
C ALA A 241 2.76 -19.39 9.40
N LEU A 242 3.94 -18.81 9.17
CA LEU A 242 4.89 -18.43 10.22
C LEU A 242 4.38 -17.24 11.04
N LEU A 243 3.74 -16.28 10.39
CA LEU A 243 3.29 -15.03 10.99
C LEU A 243 1.89 -15.11 11.59
N ALA A 244 1.10 -16.14 11.24
CA ALA A 244 -0.28 -16.31 11.71
C ALA A 244 -0.46 -16.24 13.24
N PRO A 245 0.44 -16.79 14.10
CA PRO A 245 0.30 -16.65 15.54
C PRO A 245 0.36 -15.21 16.07
N THR A 246 0.99 -14.30 15.32
CA THR A 246 1.19 -12.89 15.72
C THR A 246 0.25 -11.96 14.95
N LEU A 247 0.08 -12.20 13.65
CA LEU A 247 -0.64 -11.28 12.77
C LEU A 247 -2.07 -11.76 12.44
N GLY A 248 -2.44 -12.96 12.85
CA GLY A 248 -3.76 -13.51 12.60
C GLY A 248 -3.89 -14.29 11.29
N TYR A 249 -5.12 -14.60 10.92
CA TYR A 249 -5.45 -15.39 9.75
C TYR A 249 -5.17 -14.63 8.45
N ALA A 250 -4.54 -15.29 7.49
CA ALA A 250 -4.40 -14.83 6.12
C ALA A 250 -5.22 -15.74 5.18
N THR A 251 -6.12 -15.16 4.40
CA THR A 251 -6.92 -15.90 3.42
C THR A 251 -6.06 -16.51 2.32
N THR A 252 -6.57 -17.57 1.71
CA THR A 252 -6.04 -18.17 0.48
C THR A 252 -6.94 -17.91 -0.74
N ASP A 253 -8.02 -17.14 -0.58
CA ASP A 253 -8.94 -16.79 -1.66
C ASP A 253 -8.31 -15.82 -2.67
N ILE A 254 -7.36 -15.01 -2.20
CA ILE A 254 -6.62 -14.04 -2.98
C ILE A 254 -5.12 -14.10 -2.64
N ASP A 255 -4.31 -13.58 -3.55
CA ASP A 255 -2.87 -13.36 -3.36
C ASP A 255 -2.57 -11.87 -3.59
N ALA A 256 -2.25 -11.14 -2.52
CA ALA A 256 -2.04 -9.69 -2.57
C ALA A 256 -0.94 -9.28 -3.56
N THR A 257 0.04 -10.16 -3.81
CA THR A 257 1.13 -9.92 -4.76
C THR A 257 0.67 -10.15 -6.20
N VAL A 258 0.02 -11.29 -6.46
CA VAL A 258 -0.44 -11.67 -7.81
C VAL A 258 -1.61 -10.80 -8.25
N ASP A 259 -2.64 -10.68 -7.40
CA ASP A 259 -3.83 -9.87 -7.69
C ASP A 259 -3.49 -8.38 -7.72
N GLY A 260 -2.57 -7.94 -6.84
CA GLY A 260 -2.03 -6.59 -6.83
C GLY A 260 -1.30 -6.24 -8.12
N TRP A 261 -0.43 -7.12 -8.61
CA TRP A 261 0.23 -6.92 -9.90
C TRP A 261 -0.76 -6.93 -11.06
N ALA A 262 -1.69 -7.88 -11.09
CA ALA A 262 -2.73 -7.94 -12.12
C ALA A 262 -3.58 -6.65 -12.17
N PHE A 263 -3.88 -6.05 -11.01
CA PHE A 263 -4.54 -4.76 -10.91
C PHE A 263 -3.64 -3.63 -11.42
N MET A 264 -2.45 -3.46 -10.84
CA MET A 264 -1.56 -2.32 -11.14
C MET A 264 -1.11 -2.31 -12.60
N SER A 265 -0.76 -3.48 -13.16
CA SER A 265 -0.22 -3.60 -14.53
C SER A 265 -1.22 -3.21 -15.62
N GLY A 266 -2.50 -3.13 -15.29
CA GLY A 266 -3.56 -2.63 -16.17
C GLY A 266 -3.53 -1.11 -16.39
N TYR A 267 -2.71 -0.37 -15.64
CA TYR A 267 -2.71 1.09 -15.66
C TYR A 267 -1.34 1.67 -16.02
N ALA A 268 -1.38 2.81 -16.66
CA ALA A 268 -0.21 3.63 -16.95
C ALA A 268 -0.59 5.12 -16.84
N ILE A 269 0.37 5.95 -16.46
CA ILE A 269 0.18 7.41 -16.47
C ILE A 269 0.00 7.85 -17.93
N PRO A 270 -1.07 8.59 -18.26
CA PRO A 270 -1.27 9.13 -19.59
C PRO A 270 -0.10 10.04 -20.01
N ARG A 271 0.31 9.94 -21.27
CA ARG A 271 1.38 10.77 -21.84
C ARG A 271 0.86 12.13 -22.27
#